data_72c70a8215fbceb80bfe4fc9bc87383f
#
_entry.id   72c70a8215fbceb80bfe4fc9bc87383f
#
_cell.length_a   1.000
_cell.length_b   1.000
_cell.length_c   1.000
_cell.angle_alpha   90.00
_cell.angle_beta   90.00
_cell.angle_gamma   90.00
#
_symmetry.space_group_name_H-M   'P 1'
#
loop_
_entity.id
_entity.type
_entity.pdbx_description
1 polymer ?
#
loop_
_entity_poly.entity_id
_entity_poly.type
_entity_poly.pdbx_seq_one_letter_code
_entity_poly.pdbx_strand_id
1 'polypeptide(L)'
;WKVCKHVKSNAIVFCNESQTVGVGAGQMNRIDSVRIAAMRAERTELSLKNSVLASDAFFPFRDGVDEAAKFGISAIIQPGGSVRDEEVIQAADENDI
;
A
#
# COMPACT_ATOMS: atom_id res chain seq x y z
N TRP A 1 -2.39 -9.36 4.08
CA TRP A 1 -1.29 -9.50 5.07
C TRP A 1 -0.54 -10.82 4.92
N LYS A 2 -1.26 -11.92 4.80
CA LYS A 2 -0.63 -13.25 4.63
C LYS A 2 0.27 -13.33 3.40
N VAL A 3 -0.11 -12.68 2.31
CA VAL A 3 0.70 -12.60 1.09
C VAL A 3 1.88 -11.67 1.32
N CYS A 4 1.65 -10.50 1.89
CA CYS A 4 2.67 -9.46 2.06
C CYS A 4 3.89 -9.95 2.86
N LYS A 5 3.69 -10.78 3.87
CA LYS A 5 4.79 -11.30 4.71
C LYS A 5 5.79 -12.16 3.93
N HIS A 6 5.42 -12.68 2.78
CA HIS A 6 6.28 -13.51 1.93
C HIS A 6 6.93 -12.74 0.77
N VAL A 7 6.62 -11.45 0.65
CA VAL A 7 7.09 -10.62 -0.46
C VAL A 7 8.34 -9.85 -0.03
N LYS A 8 9.30 -9.73 -0.94
CA LYS A 8 10.58 -9.07 -0.66
C LYS A 8 10.40 -7.57 -0.47
N SER A 9 10.97 -7.05 0.61
CA SER A 9 10.92 -5.61 0.95
C SER A 9 11.63 -4.73 -0.10
N ASN A 10 11.28 -3.49 -0.29
CA ASN A 10 10.06 -2.87 0.25
C ASN A 10 8.85 -3.45 -0.47
N ALA A 11 7.88 -3.97 0.27
CA ALA A 11 6.75 -4.68 -0.31
C ALA A 11 5.41 -3.99 -0.03
N ILE A 12 4.64 -3.82 -1.09
CA ILE A 12 3.26 -3.34 -1.06
C ILE A 12 2.39 -4.34 -1.82
N VAL A 13 1.30 -4.74 -1.20
CA VAL A 13 0.33 -5.67 -1.79
C VAL A 13 -1.05 -5.05 -1.71
N PHE A 14 -1.71 -4.89 -2.85
CA PHE A 14 -3.13 -4.54 -2.91
C PHE A 14 -3.95 -5.82 -3.05
N CYS A 15 -5.00 -5.94 -2.26
CA CYS A 15 -5.90 -7.10 -2.28
C CYS A 15 -7.35 -6.67 -2.29
N ASN A 16 -8.21 -7.49 -2.90
CA ASN A 16 -9.65 -7.46 -2.69
C ASN A 16 -10.04 -8.67 -1.82
N GLU A 17 -11.33 -8.95 -1.69
CA GLU A 17 -11.83 -10.04 -0.84
C GLU A 17 -11.34 -11.43 -1.27
N SER A 18 -11.02 -11.63 -2.53
CA SER A 18 -10.76 -12.95 -3.09
C SER A 18 -9.36 -13.14 -3.69
N GLN A 19 -8.62 -12.05 -3.95
CA GLN A 19 -7.34 -12.19 -4.66
C GLN A 19 -6.40 -11.00 -4.43
N THR A 20 -5.13 -11.26 -4.69
CA THR A 20 -4.11 -10.22 -4.83
C THR A 20 -4.35 -9.47 -6.15
N VAL A 21 -4.41 -8.15 -6.08
CA VAL A 21 -4.71 -7.28 -7.22
C VAL A 21 -3.44 -6.68 -7.82
N GLY A 22 -2.47 -6.34 -6.99
CA GLY A 22 -1.21 -5.79 -7.45
C GLY A 22 -0.12 -5.95 -6.40
N VAL A 23 1.10 -6.22 -6.84
CA VAL A 23 2.27 -6.39 -5.98
C VAL A 23 3.41 -5.52 -6.47
N GLY A 24 3.97 -4.70 -5.57
CA GLY A 24 5.22 -3.99 -5.77
C GLY A 24 6.23 -4.47 -4.73
N ALA A 25 7.39 -4.93 -5.16
CA ALA A 25 8.33 -5.61 -4.29
C ALA A 25 9.78 -5.31 -4.63
N GLY A 26 10.65 -5.46 -3.64
CA GLY A 26 12.10 -5.38 -3.84
C GLY A 26 12.61 -4.00 -4.20
N GLN A 27 11.86 -2.95 -3.93
CA GLN A 27 12.26 -1.58 -4.29
C GLN A 27 13.05 -0.92 -3.17
N MET A 28 13.84 0.09 -3.53
CA MET A 28 14.68 0.82 -2.59
C MET A 28 13.86 1.74 -1.68
N ASN A 29 12.71 2.21 -2.14
CA ASN A 29 11.80 2.98 -1.30
C ASN A 29 10.36 2.50 -1.44
N ARG A 30 9.55 2.82 -0.44
CA ARG A 30 8.20 2.28 -0.30
C ARG A 30 7.21 2.89 -1.29
N ILE A 31 7.36 4.17 -1.60
CA ILE A 31 6.49 4.84 -2.57
C ILE A 31 6.62 4.23 -3.97
N ASP A 32 7.82 3.79 -4.35
CA ASP A 32 8.01 3.09 -5.63
C ASP A 32 7.29 1.74 -5.62
N SER A 33 7.30 1.04 -4.50
CA SER A 33 6.55 -0.21 -4.37
C SER A 33 5.04 0.02 -4.51
N VAL A 34 4.50 1.12 -3.97
CA VAL A 34 3.10 1.51 -4.15
C VAL A 34 2.80 1.74 -5.64
N ARG A 35 3.63 2.50 -6.32
CA ARG A 35 3.45 2.83 -7.74
C ARG A 35 3.53 1.59 -8.63
N ILE A 36 4.48 0.72 -8.37
CA ILE A 36 4.65 -0.53 -9.13
C ILE A 36 3.47 -1.46 -8.92
N ALA A 37 3.00 -1.61 -7.68
CA ALA A 37 1.83 -2.43 -7.38
C ALA A 37 0.60 -1.94 -8.14
N ALA A 38 0.37 -0.62 -8.14
CA ALA A 38 -0.74 0.00 -8.86
C ALA A 38 -0.62 -0.19 -10.38
N MET A 39 0.58 0.01 -10.93
CA MET A 39 0.85 -0.17 -12.36
C MET A 39 0.57 -1.62 -12.80
N ARG A 40 0.96 -2.59 -11.99
CA ARG A 40 0.75 -4.01 -12.28
C ARG A 40 -0.73 -4.38 -12.24
N ALA A 41 -1.48 -3.83 -11.28
CA ALA A 41 -2.93 -4.00 -11.22
C ALA A 41 -3.60 -3.46 -12.49
N GLU A 42 -3.20 -2.27 -12.94
CA GLU A 42 -3.71 -1.65 -14.15
C GLU A 42 -3.43 -2.51 -15.39
N ARG A 43 -2.23 -3.05 -15.51
CA ARG A 43 -1.84 -3.92 -16.64
C ARG A 43 -2.67 -5.19 -16.73
N THR A 44 -3.11 -5.72 -15.60
CA THR A 44 -3.96 -6.92 -15.55
C THR A 44 -5.45 -6.58 -15.55
N GLU A 45 -5.79 -5.31 -15.73
CA GLU A 45 -7.17 -4.81 -15.76
C GLU A 45 -7.94 -5.07 -14.45
N LEU A 46 -7.24 -5.21 -13.34
CA LEU A 46 -7.84 -5.36 -12.02
C LEU A 46 -8.00 -3.99 -11.35
N SER A 47 -9.19 -3.72 -10.83
CA SER A 47 -9.48 -2.46 -10.16
C SER A 47 -8.88 -2.41 -8.76
N LEU A 48 -8.25 -1.27 -8.43
CA LEU A 48 -7.78 -0.97 -7.07
C LEU A 48 -8.86 -0.32 -6.20
N LYS A 49 -9.95 0.13 -6.80
CA LYS A 49 -11.03 0.78 -6.06
C LYS A 49 -11.59 -0.14 -4.98
N ASN A 50 -11.67 0.38 -3.76
CA ASN A 50 -12.13 -0.35 -2.57
C ASN A 50 -11.23 -1.54 -2.18
N SER A 51 -10.02 -1.64 -2.73
CA SER A 51 -9.05 -2.63 -2.31
C SER A 51 -8.39 -2.25 -0.98
N VAL A 52 -7.66 -3.18 -0.39
CA VAL A 52 -6.89 -3.00 0.83
C VAL A 52 -5.42 -3.09 0.49
N LEU A 53 -4.61 -2.21 1.10
CA LEU A 53 -3.16 -2.21 0.97
C LEU A 53 -2.51 -2.85 2.20
N ALA A 54 -1.58 -3.78 1.97
CA ALA A 54 -0.71 -4.30 3.02
C ALA A 54 0.73 -3.89 2.75
N SER A 55 1.40 -3.38 3.78
CA SER A 55 2.81 -2.97 3.72
C SER A 55 3.63 -3.83 4.68
N ASP A 56 4.80 -4.30 4.25
CA ASP A 56 5.66 -5.16 5.07
C ASP A 56 6.38 -4.43 6.20
N ALA A 57 6.41 -3.10 6.16
CA ALA A 57 6.95 -2.25 7.22
C ALA A 57 6.18 -0.93 7.30
N PHE A 58 6.52 -0.08 8.28
CA PHE A 58 5.87 1.22 8.43
C PHE A 58 6.14 2.13 7.22
N PHE A 59 5.19 3.04 6.97
CA PHE A 59 5.42 4.15 6.04
C PHE A 59 6.29 5.20 6.74
N PRO A 60 7.46 5.56 6.18
CA PRO A 60 8.33 6.54 6.83
C PRO A 60 7.80 7.98 6.73
N PHE A 61 6.99 8.26 5.73
CA PHE A 61 6.40 9.58 5.45
C PHE A 61 4.97 9.39 4.95
N ARG A 62 4.18 10.47 5.00
CA ARG A 62 2.80 10.43 4.52
C ARG A 62 2.65 10.25 3.00
N ASP A 63 3.71 10.51 2.24
CA ASP A 63 3.69 10.46 0.77
C ASP A 63 3.22 9.11 0.21
N GLY A 64 3.60 8.00 0.84
CA GLY A 64 3.16 6.67 0.45
C GLY A 64 1.66 6.47 0.61
N VAL A 65 1.08 6.98 1.69
CA VAL A 65 -0.37 6.93 1.93
C VAL A 65 -1.10 7.84 0.95
N ASP A 66 -0.62 9.06 0.75
CA ASP A 66 -1.22 10.01 -0.20
C ASP A 66 -1.19 9.45 -1.63
N GLU A 67 -0.11 8.79 -2.02
CA GLU A 67 0.01 8.14 -3.33
C GLU A 67 -1.01 6.98 -3.47
N ALA A 68 -1.09 6.12 -2.46
CA ALA A 68 -2.03 4.99 -2.45
C ALA A 68 -3.49 5.46 -2.50
N ALA A 69 -3.81 6.56 -1.83
CA ALA A 69 -5.15 7.14 -1.81
C ALA A 69 -5.68 7.50 -3.19
N LYS A 70 -4.80 7.84 -4.13
CA LYS A 70 -5.19 8.17 -5.51
C LYS A 70 -5.89 7.02 -6.23
N PHE A 71 -5.69 5.79 -5.76
CA PHE A 71 -6.25 4.58 -6.39
C PHE A 71 -7.58 4.13 -5.77
N GLY A 72 -8.11 4.90 -4.81
CA GLY A 72 -9.42 4.64 -4.22
C GLY A 72 -9.45 3.47 -3.25
N ILE A 73 -8.35 3.16 -2.60
CA ILE A 73 -8.29 2.09 -1.60
C ILE A 73 -9.13 2.41 -0.37
N SER A 74 -9.56 1.39 0.36
CA SER A 74 -10.45 1.53 1.51
C SER A 74 -9.75 1.39 2.86
N ALA A 75 -8.62 0.71 2.91
CA ALA A 75 -7.91 0.46 4.16
C ALA A 75 -6.43 0.15 3.91
N ILE A 76 -5.62 0.40 4.94
CA ILE A 76 -4.19 0.07 4.96
C ILE A 76 -3.88 -0.71 6.22
N ILE A 77 -3.06 -1.76 6.08
CA ILE A 77 -2.44 -2.42 7.22
C ILE A 77 -0.92 -2.27 7.14
N GLN A 78 -0.33 -1.83 8.23
CA GLN A 78 1.12 -1.69 8.37
C GLN A 78 1.52 -1.95 9.84
N PRO A 79 2.78 -2.34 10.11
CA PRO A 79 3.19 -2.60 11.50
C PRO A 79 3.38 -1.33 12.36
N GLY A 80 3.55 -0.16 11.75
CA GLY A 80 3.86 1.07 12.51
C GLY A 80 5.29 1.07 13.06
N GLY A 81 5.57 2.03 13.94
CA GLY A 81 6.87 2.15 14.61
C GLY A 81 7.76 3.28 14.11
N SER A 82 7.27 4.09 13.17
CA SER A 82 7.97 5.29 12.72
C SER A 82 7.75 6.45 13.70
N VAL A 83 8.74 7.33 13.82
CA VAL A 83 8.56 8.61 14.52
C VAL A 83 7.52 9.51 13.87
N ARG A 84 7.13 9.21 12.64
CA ARG A 84 6.14 9.93 11.85
C ARG A 84 4.80 9.21 11.73
N ASP A 85 4.53 8.23 12.60
CA ASP A 85 3.26 7.49 12.55
C ASP A 85 2.04 8.39 12.63
N GLU A 86 2.08 9.44 13.47
CA GLU A 86 0.96 10.38 13.59
C GLU A 86 0.64 11.08 12.27
N GLU A 87 1.65 11.53 11.54
CA GLU A 87 1.44 12.17 10.24
C GLU A 87 0.93 11.17 9.18
N VAL A 88 1.38 9.92 9.25
CA VAL A 88 0.93 8.85 8.36
C VAL A 88 -0.54 8.51 8.64
N ILE A 89 -0.92 8.37 9.91
CA ILE A 89 -2.30 8.13 10.32
C ILE A 89 -3.19 9.31 9.92
N GLN A 90 -2.71 10.54 10.10
CA GLN A 90 -3.44 11.75 9.69
C GLN A 90 -3.70 11.73 8.17
N ALA A 91 -2.72 11.31 7.37
CA ALA A 91 -2.90 11.20 5.93
C ALA A 91 -4.00 10.19 5.57
N ALA A 92 -4.06 9.06 6.26
CA ALA A 92 -5.12 8.08 6.08
C ALA A 92 -6.49 8.68 6.44
N ASP A 93 -6.59 9.35 7.60
CA ASP A 93 -7.83 9.99 8.04
C ASP A 93 -8.31 11.06 7.05
N GLU A 94 -7.40 11.90 6.54
CA GLU A 94 -7.72 12.94 5.55
C GLU A 94 -8.24 12.35 4.23
N ASN A 95 -7.89 11.11 3.91
CA ASN A 95 -8.29 10.42 2.68
C ASN A 95 -9.41 9.39 2.91
N ASP A 96 -10.01 9.36 4.09
CA ASP A 96 -11.08 8.41 4.47
C ASP A 96 -10.63 6.93 4.37
N ILE A 97 -9.39 6.66 4.78
CA ILE A 97 -8.79 5.33 4.76
C ILE A 97 -8.66 4.79 6.18
#